data_a6954161d51bd8b7235a96956b8ef041
#
_entry.id   a6954161d51bd8b7235a96956b8ef041
#
_cell.length_a   1.000
_cell.length_b   1.000
_cell.length_c   1.000
_cell.angle_alpha   90.00
_cell.angle_beta   90.00
_cell.angle_gamma   90.00
#
_symmetry.space_group_name_H-M   'P 1'
#
loop_
_entity.id
_entity.type
_entity.pdbx_description
1 polymer ?
#
loop_
_entity_poly.entity_id
_entity_poly.type
_entity_poly.pdbx_seq_one_letter_code
_entity_poly.pdbx_strand_id
1 'polypeptide(L)' 'MLHMSTQTRDAEAAKAELCAEFPGWSMILTRDTGRWWAIRRPPPEGWRGVRAVTEVDADTSDLLRELLREVVEAERGAGL' A
#
# COMPACT_ATOMS: atom_id res chain seq x y z
N MET A 1 26.09 12.73 -1.45
CA MET A 1 26.41 11.72 -2.44
C MET A 1 25.86 10.37 -2.09
N LEU A 2 26.27 9.89 -0.95
CA LEU A 2 25.78 8.60 -0.49
C LEU A 2 24.29 8.62 -0.19
N HIS A 3 23.73 9.80 -0.02
CA HIS A 3 22.32 9.96 0.31
C HIS A 3 21.39 9.37 -0.74
N MET A 4 21.73 9.55 -2.00
CA MET A 4 20.84 9.06 -3.06
C MET A 4 20.78 7.54 -3.07
N SER A 5 21.92 6.89 -2.91
CA SER A 5 21.96 5.43 -2.83
C SER A 5 21.18 4.93 -1.61
N THR A 6 21.36 5.61 -0.48
CA THR A 6 20.66 5.24 0.75
C THR A 6 19.16 5.38 0.58
N GLN A 7 18.73 6.47 -0.03
CA GLN A 7 17.30 6.68 -0.26
C GLN A 7 16.72 5.61 -1.16
N THR A 8 17.45 5.22 -2.18
CA THR A 8 16.97 4.17 -3.08
C THR A 8 16.82 2.84 -2.34
N ARG A 9 17.79 2.52 -1.51
CA ARG A 9 17.73 1.29 -0.72
C ARG A 9 16.59 1.33 0.28
N ASP A 10 16.40 2.47 0.93
CA ASP A 10 15.32 2.62 1.88
C ASP A 10 13.97 2.45 1.20
N ALA A 11 13.82 3.02 0.01
CA ALA A 11 12.58 2.90 -0.73
C ALA A 11 12.32 1.47 -1.15
N GLU A 12 13.35 0.76 -1.61
CA GLU A 12 13.19 -0.64 -2.01
C GLU A 12 12.89 -1.53 -0.80
N ALA A 13 13.56 -1.26 0.32
CA ALA A 13 13.31 -2.00 1.53
C ALA A 13 11.88 -1.77 2.03
N ALA A 14 11.45 -0.51 2.01
CA ALA A 14 10.09 -0.17 2.43
C ALA A 14 9.07 -0.85 1.53
N LYS A 15 9.33 -0.85 0.23
CA LYS A 15 8.44 -1.49 -0.73
C LYS A 15 8.33 -2.99 -0.45
N ALA A 16 9.46 -3.64 -0.20
CA ALA A 16 9.48 -5.06 0.09
C ALA A 16 8.72 -5.37 1.38
N GLU A 17 8.90 -4.54 2.39
CA GLU A 17 8.20 -4.72 3.65
C GLU A 17 6.68 -4.56 3.48
N LEU A 18 6.27 -3.56 2.72
CA LEU A 18 4.86 -3.34 2.48
C LEU A 18 4.26 -4.50 1.69
N CYS A 19 4.97 -4.99 0.70
CA CYS A 19 4.49 -6.14 -0.08
C CYS A 19 4.35 -7.38 0.80
N ALA A 20 5.24 -7.56 1.74
CA ALA A 20 5.18 -8.69 2.66
C ALA A 20 4.06 -8.53 3.68
N GLU A 21 3.84 -7.32 4.15
CA GLU A 21 2.82 -7.04 5.15
C GLU A 21 1.42 -7.07 4.54
N PHE A 22 1.29 -6.65 3.30
CA PHE A 22 -0.01 -6.57 2.62
C PHE A 22 0.02 -7.37 1.32
N PRO A 23 -0.01 -8.70 1.42
CA PRO A 23 -0.02 -9.54 0.22
C PRO A 23 -1.29 -9.28 -0.57
N GLY A 24 -1.17 -9.26 -1.87
CA GLY A 24 -2.30 -8.93 -2.74
C GLY A 24 -2.31 -7.48 -3.19
N TRP A 25 -1.51 -6.65 -2.55
CA TRP A 25 -1.36 -5.25 -2.97
C TRP A 25 -0.05 -5.10 -3.74
N SER A 26 -0.09 -4.31 -4.81
CA SER A 26 1.11 -3.95 -5.56
C SER A 26 1.54 -2.56 -5.14
N MET A 27 2.80 -2.42 -4.80
CA MET A 27 3.33 -1.14 -4.33
C MET A 27 4.08 -0.44 -5.45
N ILE A 28 3.82 0.84 -5.62
CA ILE A 28 4.43 1.66 -6.66
C ILE A 28 4.95 2.94 -6.03
N LEU A 29 6.17 3.29 -6.35
CA LEU A 29 6.73 4.58 -5.95
C LEU A 29 6.99 5.39 -7.21
N THR A 30 6.28 6.49 -7.36
CA THR A 30 6.47 7.38 -8.50
C THR A 30 7.64 8.29 -8.20
N ARG A 31 8.63 8.27 -9.08
CA ARG A 31 9.86 9.01 -8.86
C ARG A 31 9.68 10.52 -9.01
N ASP A 32 8.81 10.91 -9.90
CA ASP A 32 8.59 12.33 -10.17
C ASP A 32 8.07 13.07 -8.95
N THR A 33 7.12 12.49 -8.27
CA THR A 33 6.48 13.14 -7.14
C THR A 33 6.90 12.55 -5.81
N GLY A 34 7.54 11.38 -5.82
CA GLY A 34 7.90 10.68 -4.60
C GLY A 34 6.70 10.11 -3.89
N ARG A 35 5.58 10.01 -4.58
CA ARG A 35 4.34 9.55 -3.98
C ARG A 35 4.24 8.04 -4.04
N TRP A 36 3.72 7.47 -2.98
CA TRP A 36 3.55 6.03 -2.85
C TRP A 36 2.12 5.63 -3.19
N TRP A 37 1.99 4.52 -3.92
CA TRP A 37 0.69 3.99 -4.33
C TRP A 37 0.61 2.53 -3.98
N ALA A 38 -0.55 2.09 -3.56
CA ALA A 38 -0.84 0.68 -3.35
C ALA A 38 -2.10 0.35 -4.13
N ILE A 39 -2.03 -0.67 -4.97
CA ILE A 39 -3.14 -1.05 -5.85
C ILE A 39 -3.37 -2.54 -5.72
N ARG A 40 -4.62 -2.96 -5.70
CA ARG A 40 -4.96 -4.38 -5.69
C ARG A 40 -6.12 -4.63 -6.64
N ARG A 41 -6.29 -5.89 -6.99
CA ARG A 41 -7.41 -6.28 -7.84
C ARG A 41 -8.70 -6.13 -7.05
N PRO A 42 -9.81 -5.83 -7.76
CA PRO A 42 -11.12 -5.79 -7.10
C PRO A 42 -11.42 -7.15 -6.46
N PRO A 43 -12.19 -7.16 -5.39
CA PRO A 43 -12.55 -8.42 -4.76
C PRO A 43 -13.41 -9.28 -5.68
N PRO A 44 -13.44 -10.58 -5.45
CA PRO A 44 -14.28 -11.45 -6.27
C PRO A 44 -15.75 -11.11 -6.09
N GLU A 45 -16.56 -11.57 -7.02
CA GLU A 45 -17.99 -11.38 -6.96
C GLU A 45 -18.54 -11.96 -5.66
N GLY A 46 -19.50 -11.29 -5.10
CA GLY A 46 -20.09 -11.72 -3.86
C GLY A 46 -19.76 -10.84 -2.68
N TRP A 47 -18.86 -9.90 -2.85
CA TRP A 47 -18.58 -8.92 -1.81
C TRP A 47 -19.70 -7.89 -1.79
N ARG A 48 -20.74 -8.22 -1.11
CA ARG A 48 -21.91 -7.36 -1.07
C ARG A 48 -21.90 -6.46 0.15
N GLY A 49 -22.29 -5.22 -0.09
CA GLY A 49 -22.42 -4.25 0.98
C GLY A 49 -21.10 -3.69 1.45
N VAL A 50 -20.00 -4.12 0.87
CA VAL A 50 -18.69 -3.61 1.23
C VAL A 50 -18.09 -2.91 0.04
N ARG A 51 -17.76 -1.65 0.23
CA ARG A 51 -17.11 -0.89 -0.80
C ARG A 51 -15.61 -1.20 -0.73
N ALA A 52 -15.15 -2.02 -1.62
CA ALA A 52 -13.76 -2.45 -1.60
C ALA A 52 -12.86 -1.31 -2.04
N VAL A 53 -11.82 -1.07 -1.24
CA VAL A 53 -10.78 -0.11 -1.60
C VAL A 53 -9.77 -0.84 -2.46
N THR A 54 -9.55 -0.36 -3.69
CA THR A 54 -8.60 -0.99 -4.59
C THR A 54 -7.35 -0.14 -4.83
N GLU A 55 -7.34 1.09 -4.34
CA GLU A 55 -6.22 1.98 -4.55
C GLU A 55 -6.06 2.92 -3.37
N VAL A 56 -4.84 3.07 -2.90
CA VAL A 56 -4.50 4.00 -1.82
C VAL A 56 -3.21 4.69 -2.19
N ASP A 57 -3.05 5.94 -1.79
CA ASP A 57 -1.81 6.67 -2.04
C ASP A 57 -1.45 7.52 -0.84
N ALA A 58 -0.17 7.81 -0.71
CA ALA A 58 0.33 8.60 0.40
C ALA A 58 1.67 9.23 0.05
N ASP A 59 2.05 10.25 0.81
CA ASP A 59 3.32 10.94 0.57
C ASP A 59 4.52 10.14 1.03
N THR A 60 4.35 9.27 2.01
CA THR A 60 5.45 8.47 2.55
C THR A 60 5.02 7.02 2.68
N SER A 61 6.01 6.13 2.77
CA SER A 61 5.72 4.72 2.97
C SER A 61 5.07 4.46 4.32
N ASP A 62 5.43 5.24 5.33
CA ASP A 62 4.84 5.10 6.66
C ASP A 62 3.35 5.44 6.63
N LEU A 63 3.00 6.53 5.96
CA LEU A 63 1.60 6.90 5.82
C LEU A 63 0.83 5.88 5.01
N LEU A 64 1.46 5.36 3.95
CA LEU A 64 0.82 4.33 3.14
C LEU A 64 0.52 3.09 3.98
N ARG A 65 1.47 2.70 4.83
CA ARG A 65 1.28 1.56 5.71
C ARG A 65 0.09 1.77 6.64
N GLU A 66 -0.02 2.96 7.22
CA GLU A 66 -1.13 3.25 8.12
C GLU A 66 -2.46 3.20 7.39
N LEU A 67 -2.52 3.76 6.19
CA LEU A 67 -3.74 3.73 5.40
C LEU A 67 -4.14 2.30 5.04
N LEU A 68 -3.17 1.48 4.68
CA LEU A 68 -3.44 0.08 4.35
C LEU A 68 -3.91 -0.69 5.57
N ARG A 69 -3.34 -0.39 6.75
CA ARG A 69 -3.79 -1.03 7.98
C ARG A 69 -5.23 -0.65 8.28
N GLU A 70 -5.60 0.59 8.05
CA GLU A 70 -6.98 1.02 8.24
C GLU A 70 -7.93 0.29 7.29
N VAL A 71 -7.52 0.10 6.05
CA VAL A 71 -8.32 -0.64 5.09
C VAL A 71 -8.52 -2.08 5.55
N VAL A 72 -7.45 -2.73 5.97
CA VAL A 72 -7.51 -4.11 6.44
C VAL A 72 -8.39 -4.22 7.69
N GLU A 73 -8.25 -3.28 8.60
CA GLU A 73 -9.06 -3.28 9.81
C GLU A 73 -10.55 -3.07 9.49
N ALA A 74 -10.83 -2.16 8.58
CA ALA A 74 -12.21 -1.90 8.19
C ALA A 74 -12.84 -3.13 7.55
N GLU A 75 -12.08 -3.82 6.70
CA GLU A 75 -12.58 -5.01 6.04
C GLU A 75 -12.77 -6.15 7.03
N ARG A 76 -11.88 -6.27 7.99
CA ARG A 76 -12.01 -7.27 9.03
C ARG A 76 -13.22 -6.97 9.92
N GLY A 77 -13.41 -5.69 10.23
CA GLY A 77 -14.56 -5.27 11.03
C GLY A 77 -15.88 -5.45 10.31
N ALA A 78 -15.85 -5.52 8.98
CA ALA A 78 -17.06 -5.77 8.19
C ALA A 78 -17.43 -7.25 8.15
N GLY A 79 -16.70 -8.09 8.85
CA GLY A 79 -17.03 -9.52 8.92
C GLY A 79 -16.50 -10.34 7.76
N LEU A 80 -15.48 -9.86 7.13
CA LEU A 80 -14.90 -10.54 5.97
C LEU A 80 -13.78 -11.49 6.34
#